data_747479bb803a1f8bb17fa8fd6d082ca5
#
_entry.id   747479bb803a1f8bb17fa8fd6d082ca5
#
_cell.length_a   1.000
_cell.length_b   1.000
_cell.length_c   1.000
_cell.angle_alpha   90.00
_cell.angle_beta   90.00
_cell.angle_gamma   90.00
#
_symmetry.space_group_name_H-M   'P 1'
#
loop_
_entity.id
_entity.type
_entity.pdbx_description
1 polymer ?
#
loop_
_entity_poly.entity_id
_entity_poly.type
_entity_poly.pdbx_seq_one_letter_code
_entity_poly.pdbx_strand_id
1 'polypeptide(L)'
;YIGLKISNALQVLRGEKTIGIKLNEVSQSYPVYVDGIPYIYKNDNYEIQMKQMIAEFAILANSFVGEYLKLNLDGKGIFRTCEAKELLSNMYNLSGNELLNEIIMNGIQAEYLSQNRSHDLVGMPEYSHFTSPIRRLSDCVCHYLLKYIYLRKNDNNLIIPFSNDELNILSNRCLYAGKNMKKIQYKDIKFRLIHTMFNMLLTREDITLTYFITSYSGLFLNLIICKIDDHDVHMSYTIRSRKFNGEINNHHKSVKITKVKCLQTYDEGCIPELERHILENP
;
A
#
# COMPACT_ATOMS: atom_id res chain seq x y z
N TYR A 1 -23.85 10.34 7.19
CA TYR A 1 -23.49 11.62 7.81
C TYR A 1 -22.85 11.44 9.21
N ILE A 2 -23.48 10.69 10.15
CA ILE A 2 -22.93 10.46 11.50
C ILE A 2 -21.60 9.71 11.43
N GLY A 3 -21.51 8.64 10.63
CA GLY A 3 -20.29 7.85 10.46
C GLY A 3 -19.10 8.69 9.97
N LEU A 4 -19.33 9.61 9.04
CA LEU A 4 -18.29 10.53 8.56
C LEU A 4 -17.80 11.49 9.66
N LYS A 5 -18.70 12.00 10.51
CA LYS A 5 -18.30 12.82 11.66
C LYS A 5 -17.45 12.05 12.66
N ILE A 6 -17.84 10.81 12.95
CA ILE A 6 -17.08 9.94 13.86
C ILE A 6 -15.70 9.62 13.26
N SER A 7 -15.63 9.26 11.98
CA SER A 7 -14.36 8.94 11.33
C SER A 7 -13.41 10.14 11.29
N ASN A 8 -13.92 11.34 11.05
CA ASN A 8 -13.12 12.57 11.09
C ASN A 8 -12.58 12.83 12.52
N ALA A 9 -13.41 12.65 13.55
CA ALA A 9 -12.96 12.77 14.93
C ALA A 9 -11.87 11.74 15.29
N LEU A 10 -12.04 10.48 14.87
CA LEU A 10 -11.03 9.42 15.05
C LEU A 10 -9.71 9.78 14.36
N GLN A 11 -9.78 10.31 13.14
CA GLN A 11 -8.60 10.74 12.40
C GLN A 11 -7.85 11.87 13.11
N VAL A 12 -8.55 12.87 13.61
CA VAL A 12 -7.98 13.99 14.38
C VAL A 12 -7.32 13.44 15.65
N LEU A 13 -8.02 12.65 16.46
CA LEU A 13 -7.48 12.05 17.68
C LEU A 13 -6.23 11.20 17.43
N ARG A 14 -6.21 10.47 16.32
CA ARG A 14 -5.06 9.67 15.90
C ARG A 14 -3.89 10.55 15.46
N GLY A 15 -4.16 11.61 14.71
CA GLY A 15 -3.16 12.58 14.26
C GLY A 15 -2.55 13.41 15.37
N GLU A 16 -3.30 13.76 16.43
CA GLU A 16 -2.81 14.49 17.59
C GLU A 16 -1.90 13.64 18.49
N LYS A 17 -2.17 12.35 18.59
CA LYS A 17 -1.42 11.42 19.47
C LYS A 17 -0.22 10.80 18.79
N THR A 18 -0.21 10.74 17.48
CA THR A 18 0.72 9.94 16.68
C THR A 18 0.98 10.59 15.33
N ILE A 19 2.04 10.15 14.64
CA ILE A 19 2.44 10.63 13.31
C ILE A 19 1.71 9.86 12.20
N GLY A 20 0.54 9.29 12.49
CA GLY A 20 -0.20 8.48 11.53
C GLY A 20 -0.61 9.25 10.26
N ILE A 21 -0.46 8.59 9.12
CA ILE A 21 -0.80 9.16 7.83
C ILE A 21 -2.31 9.29 7.68
N LYS A 22 -2.75 10.37 7.07
CA LYS A 22 -4.13 10.53 6.59
C LYS A 22 -4.30 9.73 5.31
N LEU A 23 -4.88 8.54 5.40
CA LEU A 23 -5.04 7.61 4.28
C LEU A 23 -5.93 8.13 3.15
N ASN A 24 -6.75 9.15 3.41
CA ASN A 24 -7.63 9.79 2.43
C ASN A 24 -6.91 10.75 1.47
N GLU A 25 -5.69 11.17 1.79
CA GLU A 25 -4.94 12.10 0.94
C GLU A 25 -4.40 11.42 -0.32
N VAL A 26 -4.37 10.09 -0.33
CA VAL A 26 -3.91 9.32 -1.49
C VAL A 26 -5.12 8.88 -2.32
N SER A 27 -5.70 9.83 -3.06
CA SER A 27 -6.73 9.55 -4.05
C SER A 27 -6.08 9.03 -5.32
N GLN A 28 -6.20 7.74 -5.57
CA GLN A 28 -5.65 7.14 -6.78
C GLN A 28 -6.76 6.78 -7.76
N SER A 29 -6.52 7.10 -9.02
CA SER A 29 -7.26 6.53 -10.14
C SER A 29 -6.82 5.08 -10.36
N TYR A 30 -7.70 4.26 -10.87
CA TYR A 30 -7.38 2.87 -11.14
C TYR A 30 -7.95 2.40 -12.49
N PRO A 31 -7.28 1.45 -13.17
CA PRO A 31 -7.76 0.93 -14.42
C PRO A 31 -8.98 0.01 -14.20
N VAL A 32 -10.03 0.26 -14.95
CA VAL A 32 -11.25 -0.56 -15.00
C VAL A 32 -11.58 -0.96 -16.42
N TYR A 33 -12.40 -1.99 -16.59
CA TYR A 33 -12.94 -2.40 -17.89
C TYR A 33 -14.44 -2.16 -17.89
N VAL A 34 -14.93 -1.46 -18.91
CA VAL A 34 -16.36 -1.34 -19.22
C VAL A 34 -16.56 -1.85 -20.62
N ASP A 35 -17.42 -2.84 -20.78
CA ASP A 35 -17.68 -3.53 -22.06
C ASP A 35 -16.39 -4.04 -22.74
N GLY A 36 -15.41 -4.48 -21.93
CA GLY A 36 -14.10 -4.95 -22.41
C GLY A 36 -13.11 -3.85 -22.79
N ILE A 37 -13.47 -2.58 -22.71
CA ILE A 37 -12.60 -1.44 -23.02
C ILE A 37 -11.98 -0.93 -21.71
N PRO A 38 -10.64 -0.88 -21.58
CA PRO A 38 -10.00 -0.35 -20.39
C PRO A 38 -10.01 1.18 -20.38
N TYR A 39 -10.28 1.76 -19.24
CA TYR A 39 -10.15 3.20 -18.99
C TYR A 39 -9.66 3.46 -17.55
N ILE A 40 -9.21 4.69 -17.28
CA ILE A 40 -8.78 5.09 -15.95
C ILE A 40 -9.97 5.70 -15.21
N TYR A 41 -10.39 5.03 -14.13
CA TYR A 41 -11.47 5.51 -13.27
C TYR A 41 -10.89 6.35 -12.12
N LYS A 42 -11.46 7.51 -11.91
CA LYS A 42 -11.14 8.39 -10.78
C LYS A 42 -12.28 8.36 -9.77
N ASN A 43 -11.98 8.05 -8.51
CA ASN A 43 -12.98 8.12 -7.44
C ASN A 43 -13.51 9.55 -7.32
N ASP A 44 -14.82 9.70 -7.13
CA ASP A 44 -15.39 10.98 -6.75
C ASP A 44 -15.15 11.29 -5.26
N ASN A 45 -15.44 12.53 -4.86
CA ASN A 45 -15.23 12.97 -3.48
C ASN A 45 -16.05 12.18 -2.46
N TYR A 46 -17.23 11.72 -2.84
CA TYR A 46 -18.10 10.93 -1.96
C TYR A 46 -17.52 9.53 -1.74
N GLU A 47 -17.08 8.87 -2.80
CA GLU A 47 -16.41 7.57 -2.70
C GLU A 47 -15.14 7.64 -1.85
N ILE A 48 -14.34 8.69 -2.01
CA ILE A 48 -13.13 8.93 -1.21
C ILE A 48 -13.50 9.04 0.27
N GLN A 49 -14.50 9.85 0.61
CA GLN A 49 -14.97 10.02 1.99
C GLN A 49 -15.51 8.71 2.59
N MET A 50 -16.26 7.92 1.81
CA MET A 50 -16.77 6.63 2.27
C MET A 50 -15.65 5.61 2.50
N LYS A 51 -14.69 5.54 1.59
CA LYS A 51 -13.50 4.67 1.75
C LYS A 51 -12.69 5.06 2.99
N GLN A 52 -12.51 6.37 3.20
CA GLN A 52 -11.85 6.90 4.40
C GLN A 52 -12.58 6.52 5.68
N MET A 53 -13.91 6.70 5.72
CA MET A 53 -14.72 6.33 6.89
C MET A 53 -14.54 4.86 7.25
N ILE A 54 -14.60 3.97 6.25
CA ILE A 54 -14.41 2.53 6.46
C ILE A 54 -12.99 2.23 6.95
N ALA A 55 -11.99 2.92 6.41
CA ALA A 55 -10.59 2.76 6.82
C ALA A 55 -10.37 3.16 8.28
N GLU A 56 -10.92 4.30 8.73
CA GLU A 56 -10.78 4.76 10.13
C GLU A 56 -11.47 3.80 11.11
N PHE A 57 -12.65 3.28 10.79
CA PHE A 57 -13.30 2.25 11.61
C PHE A 57 -12.51 0.95 11.65
N ALA A 58 -11.91 0.55 10.53
CA ALA A 58 -11.04 -0.62 10.50
C ALA A 58 -9.76 -0.41 11.34
N ILE A 59 -9.16 0.80 11.29
CA ILE A 59 -8.01 1.15 12.12
C ILE A 59 -8.36 1.06 13.60
N LEU A 60 -9.48 1.65 14.01
CA LEU A 60 -9.97 1.59 15.38
C LEU A 60 -10.15 0.15 15.86
N ALA A 61 -10.88 -0.67 15.08
CA ALA A 61 -11.14 -2.06 15.43
C ALA A 61 -9.85 -2.90 15.52
N ASN A 62 -8.95 -2.75 14.55
CA ASN A 62 -7.69 -3.47 14.51
C ASN A 62 -6.75 -3.06 15.66
N SER A 63 -6.73 -1.78 16.03
CA SER A 63 -5.94 -1.29 17.16
C SER A 63 -6.49 -1.78 18.50
N PHE A 64 -7.80 -1.68 18.70
CA PHE A 64 -8.46 -2.19 19.90
C PHE A 64 -8.20 -3.69 20.10
N VAL A 65 -8.33 -4.46 19.03
CA VAL A 65 -8.04 -5.90 19.08
C VAL A 65 -6.55 -6.17 19.33
N GLY A 66 -5.66 -5.39 18.74
CA GLY A 66 -4.21 -5.48 19.00
C GLY A 66 -3.88 -5.27 20.49
N GLU A 67 -4.44 -4.23 21.09
CA GLU A 67 -4.32 -3.94 22.53
C GLU A 67 -4.92 -5.08 23.38
N TYR A 68 -6.10 -5.56 23.03
CA TYR A 68 -6.77 -6.63 23.75
C TYR A 68 -5.98 -7.95 23.73
N LEU A 69 -5.40 -8.33 22.59
CA LEU A 69 -4.50 -9.48 22.49
C LEU A 69 -3.25 -9.29 23.34
N LYS A 70 -2.60 -8.13 23.26
CA LYS A 70 -1.41 -7.80 24.04
C LYS A 70 -1.65 -7.97 25.53
N LEU A 71 -2.75 -7.43 26.05
CA LEU A 71 -3.09 -7.46 27.49
C LEU A 71 -3.47 -8.87 27.98
N ASN A 72 -4.14 -9.66 27.17
CA ASN A 72 -4.67 -10.97 27.58
C ASN A 72 -3.75 -12.17 27.26
N LEU A 73 -2.73 -11.98 26.41
CA LEU A 73 -1.85 -13.04 25.96
C LEU A 73 -0.35 -12.70 26.11
N ASP A 74 -0.01 -11.82 27.05
CA ASP A 74 1.38 -11.39 27.31
C ASP A 74 2.11 -10.92 26.03
N GLY A 75 1.43 -10.17 25.18
CA GLY A 75 1.98 -9.67 23.93
C GLY A 75 2.09 -10.69 22.80
N LYS A 76 1.50 -11.87 22.95
CA LYS A 76 1.49 -12.93 21.92
C LYS A 76 0.36 -12.71 20.91
N GLY A 77 0.66 -12.88 19.63
CA GLY A 77 -0.33 -12.72 18.56
C GLY A 77 0.35 -12.59 17.21
N ILE A 78 -0.39 -12.11 16.22
CA ILE A 78 0.17 -11.65 14.93
C ILE A 78 -0.17 -10.19 14.81
N PHE A 79 0.85 -9.34 14.93
CA PHE A 79 0.73 -7.90 14.86
C PHE A 79 1.19 -7.36 13.51
N ARG A 80 0.54 -6.32 13.05
CA ARG A 80 0.98 -5.55 11.89
C ARG A 80 1.76 -4.36 12.40
N THR A 81 3.03 -4.26 12.08
CA THR A 81 3.97 -3.31 12.68
C THR A 81 4.66 -2.46 11.61
N CYS A 82 5.07 -1.26 11.98
CA CYS A 82 5.89 -0.39 11.14
C CYS A 82 6.60 0.63 12.02
N GLU A 83 7.82 0.35 12.42
CA GLU A 83 8.63 1.24 13.24
C GLU A 83 9.34 2.27 12.36
N ALA A 84 8.73 3.43 12.14
CA ALA A 84 9.23 4.48 11.26
C ALA A 84 9.00 5.90 11.84
N LYS A 85 8.85 6.01 13.16
CA LYS A 85 8.47 7.26 13.85
C LYS A 85 9.39 8.43 13.49
N GLU A 86 10.70 8.22 13.52
CA GLU A 86 11.69 9.28 13.24
C GLU A 86 11.61 9.74 11.79
N LEU A 87 11.50 8.80 10.83
CA LEU A 87 11.37 9.13 9.42
C LEU A 87 10.07 9.88 9.13
N LEU A 88 8.96 9.41 9.69
CA LEU A 88 7.65 10.05 9.51
C LEU A 88 7.59 11.44 10.18
N SER A 89 8.32 11.67 11.27
CA SER A 89 8.42 12.98 11.90
C SER A 89 8.99 14.05 10.98
N ASN A 90 9.91 13.67 10.09
CA ASN A 90 10.49 14.58 9.11
C ASN A 90 9.56 14.89 7.94
N MET A 91 8.46 14.13 7.81
CA MET A 91 7.49 14.23 6.72
C MET A 91 6.19 14.92 7.11
N TYR A 92 6.11 15.52 8.31
CA TYR A 92 4.86 16.06 8.86
C TYR A 92 4.22 17.18 8.03
N ASN A 93 5.02 17.89 7.22
CA ASN A 93 4.55 18.95 6.32
C ASN A 93 4.10 18.42 4.94
N LEU A 94 4.37 17.15 4.64
CA LEU A 94 4.05 16.56 3.37
C LEU A 94 2.63 15.97 3.37
N SER A 95 1.99 15.99 2.21
CA SER A 95 0.64 15.48 2.02
C SER A 95 0.47 14.82 0.65
N GLY A 96 -0.60 14.03 0.49
CA GLY A 96 -0.98 13.44 -0.79
C GLY A 96 0.14 12.61 -1.43
N ASN A 97 0.40 12.88 -2.69
CA ASN A 97 1.40 12.14 -3.48
C ASN A 97 2.84 12.41 -3.04
N GLU A 98 3.15 13.61 -2.53
CA GLU A 98 4.49 13.94 -2.04
C GLU A 98 4.84 13.06 -0.82
N LEU A 99 3.93 12.96 0.13
CA LEU A 99 4.08 12.08 1.29
C LEU A 99 4.24 10.61 0.87
N LEU A 100 3.40 10.14 -0.06
CA LEU A 100 3.49 8.78 -0.57
C LEU A 100 4.85 8.49 -1.23
N ASN A 101 5.35 9.43 -2.02
CA ASN A 101 6.63 9.31 -2.70
C ASN A 101 7.79 9.20 -1.68
N GLU A 102 7.78 10.05 -0.63
CA GLU A 102 8.78 9.99 0.43
C GLU A 102 8.71 8.67 1.22
N ILE A 103 7.53 8.16 1.53
CA ILE A 103 7.36 6.84 2.16
C ILE A 103 7.98 5.75 1.31
N ILE A 104 7.77 5.79 0.00
CA ILE A 104 8.31 4.81 -0.94
C ILE A 104 9.83 4.93 -1.03
N MET A 105 10.36 6.14 -1.19
CA MET A 105 11.79 6.41 -1.30
C MET A 105 12.56 5.96 -0.06
N ASN A 106 11.99 6.13 1.12
CA ASN A 106 12.57 5.69 2.39
C ASN A 106 12.30 4.20 2.70
N GLY A 107 11.64 3.47 1.81
CA GLY A 107 11.37 2.04 1.99
C GLY A 107 10.47 1.73 3.18
N ILE A 108 9.68 2.70 3.67
CA ILE A 108 8.81 2.53 4.83
C ILE A 108 7.67 1.57 4.47
N GLN A 109 7.65 0.42 5.12
CA GLN A 109 6.61 -0.58 4.90
C GLN A 109 6.27 -1.30 6.20
N ALA A 110 4.99 -1.67 6.31
CA ALA A 110 4.56 -2.48 7.44
C ALA A 110 4.85 -3.96 7.21
N GLU A 111 5.08 -4.71 8.29
CA GLU A 111 5.35 -6.13 8.30
C GLU A 111 4.52 -6.88 9.34
N TYR A 112 4.56 -8.21 9.35
CA TYR A 112 3.92 -9.03 10.36
C TYR A 112 4.94 -9.59 11.32
N LEU A 113 4.70 -9.39 12.62
CA LEU A 113 5.51 -9.96 13.71
C LEU A 113 4.61 -10.69 14.71
N SER A 114 5.17 -11.67 15.42
CA SER A 114 4.48 -12.37 16.52
C SER A 114 4.51 -11.58 17.84
N GLN A 115 5.31 -10.52 17.90
CA GLN A 115 5.43 -9.63 19.04
C GLN A 115 4.84 -8.26 18.71
N ASN A 116 4.23 -7.63 19.72
CA ASN A 116 3.67 -6.29 19.55
C ASN A 116 4.78 -5.24 19.39
N ARG A 117 4.64 -4.41 18.36
CA ARG A 117 5.37 -3.16 18.12
C ARG A 117 4.43 -2.15 17.49
N SER A 118 4.83 -0.87 17.51
CA SER A 118 4.01 0.20 16.95
C SER A 118 3.77 0.05 15.44
N HIS A 119 2.67 0.60 14.98
CA HIS A 119 2.38 0.77 13.57
C HIS A 119 2.31 2.26 13.23
N ASP A 120 3.47 2.88 13.09
CA ASP A 120 3.61 4.35 12.99
C ASP A 120 2.93 4.92 11.73
N LEU A 121 2.86 4.16 10.61
CA LEU A 121 2.12 4.58 9.43
C LEU A 121 0.63 4.85 9.69
N VAL A 122 0.01 4.11 10.61
CA VAL A 122 -1.38 4.38 11.00
C VAL A 122 -1.47 5.07 12.35
N GLY A 123 -0.33 5.30 13.00
CA GLY A 123 -0.26 6.02 14.27
C GLY A 123 -0.87 5.28 15.45
N MET A 124 -0.67 3.98 15.53
CA MET A 124 -1.20 3.14 16.60
C MET A 124 -0.09 2.36 17.30
N PRO A 125 -0.05 2.35 18.65
CA PRO A 125 0.95 1.61 19.41
C PRO A 125 0.74 0.10 19.34
N GLU A 126 -0.50 -0.36 19.17
CA GLU A 126 -0.89 -1.75 18.98
C GLU A 126 -1.77 -1.86 17.74
N TYR A 127 -1.48 -2.85 16.89
CA TYR A 127 -2.27 -3.06 15.69
C TYR A 127 -2.24 -4.52 15.25
N SER A 128 -3.39 -5.17 15.21
CA SER A 128 -3.55 -6.53 14.69
C SER A 128 -4.68 -6.56 13.67
N HIS A 129 -4.42 -7.19 12.54
CA HIS A 129 -5.47 -7.35 11.54
C HIS A 129 -6.56 -8.29 12.04
N PHE A 130 -7.81 -7.81 12.04
CA PHE A 130 -9.00 -8.51 12.53
C PHE A 130 -10.16 -8.44 11.54
N THR A 131 -10.27 -7.35 10.77
CA THR A 131 -11.47 -6.96 10.04
C THR A 131 -11.71 -7.70 8.73
N SER A 132 -10.80 -8.58 8.28
CA SER A 132 -10.92 -9.23 6.96
C SER A 132 -10.45 -10.70 6.95
N PRO A 133 -11.04 -11.60 7.76
CA PRO A 133 -10.60 -13.00 7.88
C PRO A 133 -10.82 -13.83 6.62
N ILE A 134 -11.68 -13.39 5.70
CA ILE A 134 -11.94 -14.10 4.44
C ILE A 134 -10.74 -14.11 3.49
N ARG A 135 -9.78 -13.20 3.66
CA ARG A 135 -8.65 -13.03 2.74
C ARG A 135 -7.28 -12.91 3.40
N ARG A 136 -7.22 -12.88 4.74
CA ARG A 136 -5.96 -12.76 5.47
C ARG A 136 -5.84 -13.82 6.55
N LEU A 137 -4.77 -14.61 6.49
CA LEU A 137 -4.44 -15.60 7.52
C LEU A 137 -4.25 -14.97 8.90
N SER A 138 -3.62 -13.77 8.97
CA SER A 138 -3.44 -13.04 10.23
C SER A 138 -4.76 -12.79 10.97
N ASP A 139 -5.80 -12.43 10.24
CA ASP A 139 -7.13 -12.19 10.81
C ASP A 139 -7.76 -13.49 11.32
N CYS A 140 -7.60 -14.60 10.61
CA CYS A 140 -8.08 -15.91 11.08
C CYS A 140 -7.41 -16.30 12.39
N VAL A 141 -6.07 -16.19 12.49
CA VAL A 141 -5.32 -16.47 13.71
C VAL A 141 -5.79 -15.55 14.85
N CYS A 142 -5.97 -14.27 14.57
CA CYS A 142 -6.49 -13.30 15.52
C CYS A 142 -7.87 -13.73 16.07
N HIS A 143 -8.80 -14.15 15.21
CA HIS A 143 -10.12 -14.65 15.62
C HIS A 143 -10.03 -15.90 16.51
N TYR A 144 -9.11 -16.84 16.22
CA TYR A 144 -8.88 -18.00 17.08
C TYR A 144 -8.36 -17.60 18.46
N LEU A 145 -7.44 -16.66 18.55
CA LEU A 145 -6.91 -16.14 19.79
C LEU A 145 -7.97 -15.41 20.62
N LEU A 146 -8.80 -14.58 19.99
CA LEU A 146 -9.94 -13.92 20.64
C LEU A 146 -10.95 -14.92 21.18
N LYS A 147 -11.28 -15.94 20.40
CA LYS A 147 -12.17 -17.03 20.84
C LYS A 147 -11.59 -17.79 22.04
N TYR A 148 -10.29 -18.07 22.03
CA TYR A 148 -9.58 -18.68 23.16
C TYR A 148 -9.70 -17.80 24.42
N ILE A 149 -9.43 -16.49 24.34
CA ILE A 149 -9.53 -15.56 25.48
C ILE A 149 -10.95 -15.55 26.03
N TYR A 150 -11.96 -15.56 25.18
CA TYR A 150 -13.36 -15.61 25.58
C TYR A 150 -13.72 -16.89 26.32
N LEU A 151 -13.36 -18.05 25.74
CA LEU A 151 -13.70 -19.38 26.29
C LEU A 151 -12.93 -19.68 27.58
N ARG A 152 -11.67 -19.22 27.71
CA ARG A 152 -10.84 -19.40 28.90
C ARG A 152 -11.48 -18.78 30.16
N LYS A 153 -12.36 -17.80 30.04
CA LYS A 153 -13.09 -17.23 31.19
C LYS A 153 -13.97 -18.25 31.90
N ASN A 154 -14.44 -19.27 31.18
CA ASN A 154 -15.32 -20.33 31.70
C ASN A 154 -14.59 -21.67 31.89
N ASP A 155 -13.41 -21.85 31.32
CA ASP A 155 -12.60 -23.05 31.42
C ASP A 155 -11.12 -22.71 31.50
N ASN A 156 -10.59 -22.71 32.72
CA ASN A 156 -9.18 -22.39 32.99
C ASN A 156 -8.21 -23.46 32.46
N ASN A 157 -8.68 -24.65 32.09
CA ASN A 157 -7.83 -25.72 31.56
C ASN A 157 -7.64 -25.61 30.05
N LEU A 158 -8.26 -24.65 29.42
CA LEU A 158 -8.14 -24.45 27.97
C LEU A 158 -6.70 -24.09 27.58
N ILE A 159 -6.12 -24.85 26.67
CA ILE A 159 -4.77 -24.65 26.17
C ILE A 159 -4.80 -23.57 25.06
N ILE A 160 -3.82 -22.67 25.07
CA ILE A 160 -3.67 -21.68 24.00
C ILE A 160 -3.48 -22.36 22.65
N PRO A 161 -4.20 -21.97 21.60
CA PRO A 161 -4.24 -22.70 20.32
C PRO A 161 -2.94 -22.61 19.52
N PHE A 162 -2.04 -21.71 19.86
CA PHE A 162 -0.76 -21.52 19.16
C PHE A 162 0.37 -21.27 20.14
N SER A 163 1.47 -22.00 19.99
CA SER A 163 2.75 -21.70 20.65
C SER A 163 3.42 -20.46 20.06
N ASN A 164 4.45 -19.94 20.74
CA ASN A 164 5.23 -18.81 20.23
C ASN A 164 5.91 -19.13 18.91
N ASP A 165 6.43 -20.36 18.75
CA ASP A 165 7.11 -20.79 17.52
C ASP A 165 6.12 -20.89 16.36
N GLU A 166 4.91 -21.40 16.60
CA GLU A 166 3.85 -21.43 15.59
C GLU A 166 3.41 -20.01 15.19
N LEU A 167 3.26 -19.08 16.15
CA LEU A 167 2.95 -17.67 15.83
C LEU A 167 4.08 -17.00 15.01
N ASN A 168 5.35 -17.31 15.29
CA ASN A 168 6.48 -16.84 14.49
C ASN A 168 6.42 -17.39 13.04
N ILE A 169 6.17 -18.68 12.89
CA ILE A 169 6.03 -19.32 11.58
C ILE A 169 4.85 -18.71 10.81
N LEU A 170 3.71 -18.51 11.47
CA LEU A 170 2.50 -17.95 10.86
C LEU A 170 2.69 -16.48 10.47
N SER A 171 3.36 -15.67 11.31
CA SER A 171 3.66 -14.26 10.98
C SER A 171 4.56 -14.17 9.76
N ASN A 172 5.59 -15.01 9.65
CA ASN A 172 6.46 -15.08 8.47
C ASN A 172 5.68 -15.50 7.21
N ARG A 173 4.77 -16.47 7.32
CA ARG A 173 3.88 -16.85 6.20
C ARG A 173 2.98 -15.70 5.77
N CYS A 174 2.41 -14.93 6.72
CA CYS A 174 1.62 -13.74 6.41
C CYS A 174 2.47 -12.68 5.69
N LEU A 175 3.71 -12.46 6.13
CA LEU A 175 4.65 -11.53 5.50
C LEU A 175 4.96 -11.95 4.04
N TYR A 176 5.30 -13.22 3.84
CA TYR A 176 5.60 -13.76 2.51
C TYR A 176 4.41 -13.70 1.56
N ALA A 177 3.24 -14.14 2.03
CA ALA A 177 1.99 -14.07 1.25
C ALA A 177 1.65 -12.63 0.87
N GLY A 178 1.81 -11.68 1.81
CA GLY A 178 1.60 -10.26 1.56
C GLY A 178 2.55 -9.68 0.51
N LYS A 179 3.85 -10.03 0.57
CA LYS A 179 4.84 -9.61 -0.44
C LYS A 179 4.53 -10.18 -1.83
N ASN A 180 4.16 -11.43 -1.91
CA ASN A 180 3.81 -12.06 -3.18
C ASN A 180 2.52 -11.48 -3.78
N MET A 181 1.50 -11.25 -2.94
CA MET A 181 0.26 -10.62 -3.38
C MET A 181 0.51 -9.22 -3.95
N LYS A 182 1.35 -8.41 -3.28
CA LYS A 182 1.74 -7.08 -3.79
C LYS A 182 2.43 -7.16 -5.15
N LYS A 183 3.34 -8.13 -5.34
CA LYS A 183 4.00 -8.33 -6.64
C LYS A 183 2.99 -8.63 -7.74
N ILE A 184 2.01 -9.50 -7.47
CA ILE A 184 0.95 -9.82 -8.43
C ILE A 184 0.10 -8.59 -8.73
N GLN A 185 -0.30 -7.83 -7.69
CA GLN A 185 -1.08 -6.60 -7.85
C GLN A 185 -0.34 -5.55 -8.70
N TYR A 186 0.96 -5.36 -8.48
CA TYR A 186 1.75 -4.42 -9.29
C TYR A 186 1.86 -4.84 -10.76
N LYS A 187 2.01 -6.14 -11.02
CA LYS A 187 1.99 -6.66 -12.39
C LYS A 187 0.62 -6.47 -13.06
N ASP A 188 -0.46 -6.75 -12.35
CA ASP A 188 -1.82 -6.55 -12.85
C ASP A 188 -2.10 -5.07 -13.16
N ILE A 189 -1.73 -4.16 -12.24
CA ILE A 189 -1.87 -2.72 -12.45
C ILE A 189 -1.05 -2.28 -13.67
N LYS A 190 0.21 -2.70 -13.78
CA LYS A 190 1.07 -2.40 -14.93
C LYS A 190 0.43 -2.85 -16.24
N PHE A 191 -0.02 -4.10 -16.30
CA PHE A 191 -0.67 -4.66 -17.48
C PHE A 191 -1.90 -3.84 -17.89
N ARG A 192 -2.80 -3.57 -16.95
CA ARG A 192 -4.03 -2.81 -17.23
C ARG A 192 -3.75 -1.38 -17.65
N LEU A 193 -2.82 -0.68 -16.99
CA LEU A 193 -2.47 0.70 -17.34
C LEU A 193 -1.81 0.78 -18.72
N ILE A 194 -0.89 -0.13 -19.06
CA ILE A 194 -0.29 -0.17 -20.40
C ILE A 194 -1.35 -0.44 -21.46
N HIS A 195 -2.29 -1.36 -21.20
CA HIS A 195 -3.40 -1.63 -22.11
C HIS A 195 -4.33 -0.42 -22.27
N THR A 196 -4.59 0.31 -21.16
CA THR A 196 -5.36 1.56 -21.22
C THR A 196 -4.65 2.63 -22.04
N MET A 197 -3.34 2.84 -21.82
CA MET A 197 -2.54 3.77 -22.60
C MET A 197 -2.53 3.40 -24.10
N PHE A 198 -2.42 2.11 -24.41
CA PHE A 198 -2.50 1.64 -25.80
C PHE A 198 -3.82 2.05 -26.45
N ASN A 199 -4.96 1.83 -25.77
CA ASN A 199 -6.27 2.21 -26.29
C ASN A 199 -6.46 3.73 -26.39
N MET A 200 -5.93 4.50 -25.43
CA MET A 200 -5.94 5.97 -25.51
C MET A 200 -5.20 6.47 -26.76
N LEU A 201 -4.05 5.89 -27.07
CA LEU A 201 -3.24 6.25 -28.25
C LEU A 201 -3.84 5.82 -29.59
N LEU A 202 -4.90 5.00 -29.61
CA LEU A 202 -5.67 4.74 -30.84
C LEU A 202 -6.51 5.95 -31.28
N THR A 203 -6.84 6.83 -30.33
CA THR A 203 -7.72 8.01 -30.55
C THR A 203 -7.04 9.34 -30.28
N ARG A 204 -5.80 9.34 -29.78
CA ARG A 204 -5.03 10.54 -29.41
C ARG A 204 -3.63 10.46 -30.02
N GLU A 205 -3.04 11.62 -30.27
CA GLU A 205 -1.68 11.71 -30.81
C GLU A 205 -0.61 11.38 -29.75
N ASP A 206 -0.80 11.86 -28.52
CA ASP A 206 0.10 11.64 -27.39
C ASP A 206 -0.64 11.49 -26.06
N ILE A 207 0.09 11.01 -25.05
CA ILE A 207 -0.28 11.06 -23.64
C ILE A 207 0.95 11.51 -22.83
N THR A 208 0.71 12.21 -21.72
CA THR A 208 1.78 12.69 -20.83
C THR A 208 1.93 11.76 -19.63
N LEU A 209 3.13 11.25 -19.44
CA LEU A 209 3.47 10.49 -18.23
C LEU A 209 4.28 11.36 -17.28
N THR A 210 3.91 11.35 -15.99
CA THR A 210 4.72 11.93 -14.93
C THR A 210 5.29 10.81 -14.07
N TYR A 211 6.58 10.83 -13.82
CA TYR A 211 7.30 9.77 -13.10
C TYR A 211 8.42 10.33 -12.22
N PHE A 212 8.91 9.51 -11.29
CA PHE A 212 10.14 9.75 -10.55
C PHE A 212 10.92 8.44 -10.38
N ILE A 213 12.25 8.56 -10.18
CA ILE A 213 13.16 7.41 -10.10
C ILE A 213 13.36 7.05 -8.64
N THR A 214 13.11 5.80 -8.28
CA THR A 214 13.17 5.33 -6.89
C THR A 214 14.49 4.66 -6.51
N SER A 215 15.10 3.93 -7.43
CA SER A 215 16.37 3.24 -7.16
C SER A 215 17.07 2.78 -8.42
N TYR A 216 18.38 2.60 -8.32
CA TYR A 216 19.23 1.97 -9.34
C TYR A 216 20.13 0.93 -8.71
N SER A 217 20.13 -0.28 -9.24
CA SER A 217 20.89 -1.42 -8.73
C SER A 217 22.09 -1.83 -9.61
N GLY A 218 22.56 -0.94 -10.50
CA GLY A 218 23.62 -1.23 -11.48
C GLY A 218 23.16 -2.03 -12.70
N LEU A 219 21.98 -2.62 -12.67
CA LEU A 219 21.36 -3.35 -13.78
C LEU A 219 19.90 -2.96 -14.01
N PHE A 220 19.20 -2.61 -12.95
CA PHE A 220 17.78 -2.26 -12.98
C PHE A 220 17.56 -0.87 -12.41
N LEU A 221 16.91 -0.03 -13.20
CA LEU A 221 16.41 1.27 -12.79
C LEU A 221 14.93 1.13 -12.47
N ASN A 222 14.57 1.41 -11.23
CA ASN A 222 13.19 1.36 -10.76
C ASN A 222 12.61 2.77 -10.70
N LEU A 223 11.40 2.92 -11.17
CA LEU A 223 10.66 4.18 -11.16
C LEU A 223 9.18 3.95 -10.88
N ILE A 224 8.49 5.02 -10.52
CA ILE A 224 7.05 5.04 -10.36
C ILE A 224 6.49 6.06 -11.34
N ILE A 225 5.53 5.63 -12.16
CA ILE A 225 4.69 6.51 -12.94
C ILE A 225 3.54 6.92 -12.02
N CYS A 226 3.50 8.20 -11.67
CA CYS A 226 2.55 8.76 -10.71
C CYS A 226 1.36 9.48 -11.39
N LYS A 227 1.48 9.84 -12.68
CA LYS A 227 0.36 10.37 -13.47
C LYS A 227 0.36 9.86 -14.90
N ILE A 228 -0.82 9.71 -15.44
CA ILE A 228 -1.11 9.55 -16.85
C ILE A 228 -2.07 10.67 -17.20
N ASP A 229 -1.61 11.67 -17.97
CA ASP A 229 -2.28 12.97 -18.13
C ASP A 229 -2.66 13.56 -16.76
N ASP A 230 -3.94 13.84 -16.52
CA ASP A 230 -4.47 14.41 -15.26
C ASP A 230 -4.88 13.32 -14.23
N HIS A 231 -4.65 12.04 -14.52
CA HIS A 231 -5.04 10.95 -13.63
C HIS A 231 -3.87 10.54 -12.74
N ASP A 232 -4.04 10.68 -11.43
CA ASP A 232 -3.11 10.14 -10.45
C ASP A 232 -3.16 8.62 -10.47
N VAL A 233 -2.03 7.98 -10.72
CA VAL A 233 -1.87 6.52 -10.74
C VAL A 233 -0.66 6.13 -9.89
N HIS A 234 -0.50 4.84 -9.66
CA HIS A 234 0.70 4.32 -9.03
C HIS A 234 1.14 3.06 -9.78
N MET A 235 2.02 3.24 -10.75
CA MET A 235 2.54 2.13 -11.54
C MET A 235 4.04 1.99 -11.33
N SER A 236 4.44 0.91 -10.68
CA SER A 236 5.86 0.52 -10.59
C SER A 236 6.35 0.08 -11.96
N TYR A 237 7.46 0.65 -12.42
CA TYR A 237 8.07 0.34 -13.70
C TYR A 237 9.57 0.11 -13.53
N THR A 238 10.12 -0.87 -14.26
CA THR A 238 11.54 -1.22 -14.18
C THR A 238 12.14 -1.22 -15.57
N ILE A 239 13.24 -0.52 -15.73
CA ILE A 239 14.03 -0.45 -16.97
C ILE A 239 15.32 -1.22 -16.74
N ARG A 240 15.70 -2.06 -17.68
CA ARG A 240 17.03 -2.68 -17.68
C ARG A 240 18.05 -1.70 -18.27
N SER A 241 18.97 -1.24 -17.44
CA SER A 241 20.05 -0.35 -17.85
C SER A 241 21.34 -0.71 -17.12
N ARG A 242 22.44 -0.78 -17.86
CA ARG A 242 23.77 -1.01 -17.28
C ARG A 242 24.49 0.28 -16.89
N LYS A 243 24.00 1.42 -17.33
CA LYS A 243 24.57 2.74 -17.03
C LYS A 243 23.43 3.73 -16.78
N PHE A 244 23.41 4.27 -15.62
CA PHE A 244 22.53 5.37 -15.25
C PHE A 244 23.34 6.34 -14.39
N ASN A 245 23.44 7.58 -14.83
CA ASN A 245 24.21 8.65 -14.16
C ASN A 245 23.30 9.77 -13.65
N GLY A 246 21.97 9.57 -13.66
CA GLY A 246 21.00 10.55 -13.21
C GLY A 246 20.80 10.54 -11.70
N GLU A 247 20.11 11.55 -11.22
CA GLU A 247 19.75 11.68 -9.80
C GLU A 247 18.61 10.73 -9.43
N ILE A 248 18.73 10.13 -8.25
CA ILE A 248 17.68 9.35 -7.61
C ILE A 248 17.03 10.25 -6.56
N ASN A 249 15.86 10.75 -6.87
CA ASN A 249 15.10 11.63 -6.00
C ASN A 249 13.59 11.53 -6.31
N ASN A 250 12.78 12.21 -5.50
CA ASN A 250 11.32 12.28 -5.68
C ASN A 250 10.86 13.39 -6.64
N HIS A 251 11.78 14.07 -7.33
CA HIS A 251 11.43 15.11 -8.30
C HIS A 251 10.69 14.49 -9.49
N HIS A 252 9.52 15.03 -9.75
CA HIS A 252 8.70 14.59 -10.86
C HIS A 252 9.28 15.07 -12.18
N LYS A 253 9.49 14.13 -13.09
CA LYS A 253 9.82 14.39 -14.50
C LYS A 253 8.61 14.03 -15.35
N SER A 254 8.41 14.73 -16.46
CA SER A 254 7.30 14.45 -17.39
C SER A 254 7.82 14.16 -18.79
N VAL A 255 7.16 13.25 -19.49
CA VAL A 255 7.47 12.89 -20.86
C VAL A 255 6.19 12.66 -21.65
N LYS A 256 6.14 13.14 -22.90
CA LYS A 256 5.08 12.80 -23.84
C LYS A 256 5.45 11.51 -24.57
N ILE A 257 4.50 10.60 -24.66
CA ILE A 257 4.65 9.34 -25.39
C ILE A 257 3.57 9.23 -26.46
N THR A 258 3.94 8.68 -27.62
CA THR A 258 3.04 8.46 -28.75
C THR A 258 2.80 6.98 -28.98
N LYS A 259 3.58 6.11 -28.31
CA LYS A 259 3.51 4.65 -28.52
C LYS A 259 3.83 3.87 -27.26
N VAL A 260 3.02 2.88 -27.00
CA VAL A 260 3.30 1.83 -26.01
C VAL A 260 3.30 0.47 -26.69
N LYS A 261 4.05 -0.47 -26.16
CA LYS A 261 4.06 -1.85 -26.58
C LYS A 261 3.22 -2.68 -25.62
N CYS A 262 2.06 -3.09 -26.07
CA CYS A 262 1.16 -3.97 -25.32
C CYS A 262 1.30 -5.39 -25.88
N LEU A 263 1.73 -6.32 -25.04
CA LEU A 263 1.90 -7.72 -25.41
C LEU A 263 0.87 -8.58 -24.66
N GLN A 264 0.70 -9.82 -25.12
CA GLN A 264 -0.34 -10.73 -24.60
C GLN A 264 -0.01 -11.30 -23.22
N THR A 265 1.22 -11.12 -22.72
CA THR A 265 1.66 -11.63 -21.43
C THR A 265 1.88 -10.49 -20.44
N TYR A 266 1.54 -10.73 -19.16
CA TYR A 266 1.60 -9.75 -18.08
C TYR A 266 2.98 -9.09 -17.87
N ASP A 267 4.07 -9.73 -18.27
CA ASP A 267 5.44 -9.24 -18.03
C ASP A 267 6.03 -8.48 -19.22
N GLU A 268 5.37 -8.44 -20.37
CA GLU A 268 5.98 -7.99 -21.62
C GLU A 268 5.52 -6.60 -22.10
N GLY A 269 4.60 -5.95 -21.38
CA GLY A 269 4.21 -4.58 -21.69
C GLY A 269 5.33 -3.59 -21.40
N CYS A 270 5.69 -2.74 -22.35
CA CYS A 270 6.72 -1.72 -22.17
C CYS A 270 6.36 -0.40 -22.85
N ILE A 271 7.05 0.65 -22.43
CA ILE A 271 6.90 2.03 -22.91
C ILE A 271 8.26 2.47 -23.48
N PRO A 272 8.56 2.11 -24.75
CA PRO A 272 9.89 2.29 -25.32
C PRO A 272 10.36 3.76 -25.34
N GLU A 273 9.43 4.71 -25.50
CA GLU A 273 9.75 6.14 -25.54
C GLU A 273 10.13 6.66 -24.14
N LEU A 274 9.46 6.20 -23.07
CA LEU A 274 9.86 6.50 -21.70
C LEU A 274 11.24 5.93 -21.39
N GLU A 275 11.49 4.68 -21.77
CA GLU A 275 12.79 4.04 -21.56
C GLU A 275 13.92 4.81 -22.25
N ARG A 276 13.73 5.20 -23.51
CA ARG A 276 14.67 6.01 -24.29
C ARG A 276 14.86 7.38 -23.63
N HIS A 277 13.79 8.08 -23.31
CA HIS A 277 13.85 9.41 -22.68
C HIS A 277 14.67 9.42 -21.41
N ILE A 278 14.48 8.42 -20.53
CA ILE A 278 15.22 8.32 -19.25
C ILE A 278 16.69 7.99 -19.47
N LEU A 279 17.02 7.18 -20.47
CA LEU A 279 18.42 6.78 -20.75
C LEU A 279 19.20 7.88 -21.47
N GLU A 280 18.52 8.72 -22.27
CA GLU A 280 19.14 9.84 -23.01
C GLU A 280 19.19 11.13 -22.18
N ASN A 281 18.29 11.29 -21.18
CA ASN A 281 18.20 12.48 -20.31
C ASN A 281 18.20 12.03 -18.82
N PRO A 282 19.32 11.50 -18.34
CA PRO A 282 19.44 10.94 -16.99
C PRO A 282 19.30 11.96 -15.87
#